data_8fd809e49e46e2ebee92e3828385572c
#
_entry.id   8fd809e49e46e2ebee92e3828385572c
#
_cell.length_a   1.000
_cell.length_b   1.000
_cell.length_c   1.000
_cell.angle_alpha   90.00
_cell.angle_beta   90.00
_cell.angle_gamma   90.00
#
_symmetry.space_group_name_H-M   'P 1'
#
loop_
_entity.id
_entity.type
_entity.pdbx_description
1 polymer ?
#
loop_
_entity_poly.entity_id
_entity_poly.type
_entity_poly.pdbx_seq_one_letter_code
_entity_poly.pdbx_strand_id
1 'polypeptide(L)'
;SAGHLMALADDVLDMSKLESGRLVLEEVSFDLLQLMADVTSLVNAQLLEMKLSHHTHRKNLKHTILLGSPTRLRQIMLNLFSNAIKYNKVGGKIDTYVKEISFDGITVWYEFKIKDSGIGMSEKFVKEELFDIFTQEQTDARTHYKGSGLGMSIVKQLIKAMHGTIEVKSTLGEGTTFVFQLPFKISEQSGTKIEEKYSFNAEKAAGKMYTDTQERESSVSSNGEESAQNNLNGINILLVEDNDLNMEIAEFYLSDRGAMIEKAWNGQEALDKFTSSAPNTYDIILMDIMMPVMDGLETCRKIRTSNHP
;
A
#
# COMPACT_ATOMS: atom_id res chain seq x y z
N SER A 1 -1.89 14.62 4.90
CA SER A 1 -1.43 14.18 5.84
C SER A 1 -0.33 13.15 5.86
N ALA A 2 0.15 12.84 7.07
CA ALA A 2 1.36 12.03 7.30
C ALA A 2 1.33 10.68 6.58
N GLY A 3 0.20 9.98 6.57
CA GLY A 3 0.07 8.71 5.83
C GLY A 3 0.29 8.86 4.32
N HIS A 4 -0.06 10.01 3.74
CA HIS A 4 0.18 10.29 2.33
C HIS A 4 1.65 10.60 2.06
N LEU A 5 2.32 11.25 3.00
CA LEU A 5 3.73 11.61 2.91
C LEU A 5 4.65 10.40 3.11
N MET A 6 4.31 9.51 4.05
CA MET A 6 5.00 8.23 4.20
C MET A 6 4.82 7.36 2.96
N ALA A 7 3.60 7.27 2.42
CA ALA A 7 3.36 6.55 1.18
C ALA A 7 4.15 7.15 0.00
N LEU A 8 4.27 8.47 -0.08
CA LEU A 8 5.10 9.16 -1.08
C LEU A 8 6.59 8.91 -0.88
N ALA A 9 7.08 8.94 0.37
CA ALA A 9 8.47 8.64 0.68
C ALA A 9 8.81 7.18 0.35
N ASP A 10 7.92 6.26 0.70
CA ASP A 10 8.05 4.85 0.37
C ASP A 10 8.00 4.63 -1.15
N ASP A 11 7.10 5.31 -1.86
CA ASP A 11 7.00 5.29 -3.32
C ASP A 11 8.29 5.78 -3.99
N VAL A 12 8.87 6.89 -3.51
CA VAL A 12 10.15 7.45 -4.03
C VAL A 12 11.33 6.52 -3.71
N LEU A 13 11.38 5.95 -2.51
CA LEU A 13 12.41 4.99 -2.12
C LEU A 13 12.30 3.68 -2.91
N ASP A 14 11.09 3.18 -3.10
CA ASP A 14 10.84 2.00 -3.94
C ASP A 14 11.23 2.28 -5.40
N MET A 15 10.89 3.45 -5.93
CA MET A 15 11.29 3.87 -7.27
C MET A 15 12.82 3.93 -7.43
N SER A 16 13.51 4.53 -6.47
CA SER A 16 14.99 4.59 -6.47
C SER A 16 15.63 3.20 -6.41
N LYS A 17 15.08 2.27 -5.61
CA LYS A 17 15.54 0.88 -5.53
C LYS A 17 15.26 0.11 -6.83
N LEU A 18 14.11 0.36 -7.46
CA LEU A 18 13.73 -0.24 -8.74
C LEU A 18 14.63 0.24 -9.87
N GLU A 19 14.89 1.56 -10.00
CA GLU A 19 15.76 2.14 -11.01
C GLU A 19 17.22 1.69 -10.86
N SER A 20 17.70 1.58 -9.62
CA SER A 20 19.07 1.15 -9.34
C SER A 20 19.26 -0.39 -9.44
N GLY A 21 18.19 -1.14 -9.71
CA GLY A 21 18.22 -2.62 -9.75
C GLY A 21 18.49 -3.25 -8.37
N ARG A 22 18.32 -2.49 -7.29
CA ARG A 22 18.58 -2.95 -5.91
C ARG A 22 17.32 -3.48 -5.21
N LEU A 23 16.18 -3.52 -5.91
CA LEU A 23 14.99 -4.11 -5.34
C LEU A 23 15.19 -5.61 -5.13
N VAL A 24 15.19 -6.03 -3.89
CA VAL A 24 15.20 -7.45 -3.53
C VAL A 24 13.74 -7.90 -3.45
N LEU A 25 13.38 -8.87 -4.28
CA LEU A 25 12.10 -9.56 -4.17
C LEU A 25 12.22 -10.65 -3.12
N GLU A 26 11.36 -10.62 -2.13
CA GLU A 26 11.24 -11.73 -1.19
C GLU A 26 10.70 -12.98 -1.91
N GLU A 27 11.13 -14.15 -1.49
CA GLU A 27 10.66 -15.42 -2.01
C GLU A 27 10.11 -16.24 -0.81
N VAL A 28 8.88 -15.93 -0.41
CA VAL A 28 8.22 -16.56 0.73
C VAL A 28 6.95 -17.29 0.30
N SER A 29 6.57 -18.32 1.05
CA SER A 29 5.32 -19.04 0.81
C SER A 29 4.12 -18.22 1.28
N PHE A 30 3.08 -18.09 0.45
CA PHE A 30 1.86 -17.37 0.78
C PHE A 30 0.62 -17.98 0.12
N ASP A 31 -0.54 -17.75 0.74
CA ASP A 31 -1.84 -18.11 0.16
C ASP A 31 -2.39 -16.93 -0.66
N LEU A 32 -2.53 -17.13 -1.96
CA LEU A 32 -3.06 -16.13 -2.89
C LEU A 32 -4.49 -15.72 -2.53
N LEU A 33 -5.33 -16.66 -2.10
CA LEU A 33 -6.72 -16.37 -1.76
C LEU A 33 -6.81 -15.51 -0.50
N GLN A 34 -5.97 -15.78 0.50
CA GLN A 34 -5.87 -14.96 1.70
C GLN A 34 -5.37 -13.56 1.37
N LEU A 35 -4.32 -13.43 0.56
CA LEU A 35 -3.79 -12.13 0.14
C LEU A 35 -4.87 -11.30 -0.57
N MET A 36 -5.65 -11.91 -1.46
CA MET A 36 -6.73 -11.22 -2.16
C MET A 36 -7.86 -10.77 -1.21
N ALA A 37 -8.17 -11.58 -0.20
CA ALA A 37 -9.13 -11.22 0.85
C ALA A 37 -8.63 -10.04 1.70
N ASP A 38 -7.36 -10.07 2.11
CA ASP A 38 -6.71 -8.99 2.86
C ASP A 38 -6.74 -7.66 2.09
N VAL A 39 -6.36 -7.69 0.80
CA VAL A 39 -6.42 -6.49 -0.07
C VAL A 39 -7.84 -5.94 -0.14
N THR A 40 -8.84 -6.79 -0.34
CA THR A 40 -10.25 -6.36 -0.38
C THR A 40 -10.68 -5.73 0.95
N SER A 41 -10.27 -6.31 2.07
CA SER A 41 -10.57 -5.78 3.41
C SER A 41 -9.97 -4.39 3.64
N LEU A 42 -8.73 -4.15 3.19
CA LEU A 42 -8.06 -2.86 3.31
C LEU A 42 -8.76 -1.73 2.54
N VAL A 43 -9.39 -2.03 1.40
CA VAL A 43 -10.07 -1.02 0.58
C VAL A 43 -11.57 -0.92 0.87
N ASN A 44 -12.11 -1.78 1.74
CA ASN A 44 -13.55 -1.89 1.96
C ASN A 44 -14.20 -0.59 2.48
N ALA A 45 -13.54 0.13 3.39
CA ALA A 45 -14.03 1.40 3.90
C ALA A 45 -14.22 2.44 2.77
N GLN A 46 -13.25 2.54 1.86
CA GLN A 46 -13.29 3.45 0.73
C GLN A 46 -14.37 3.03 -0.31
N LEU A 47 -14.54 1.72 -0.53
CA LEU A 47 -15.63 1.20 -1.37
C LEU A 47 -17.00 1.59 -0.83
N LEU A 48 -17.22 1.47 0.48
CA LEU A 48 -18.46 1.87 1.16
C LEU A 48 -18.70 3.37 1.09
N GLU A 49 -17.69 4.19 1.33
CA GLU A 49 -17.78 5.66 1.25
C GLU A 49 -18.21 6.11 -0.14
N MET A 50 -17.63 5.53 -1.18
CA MET A 50 -17.96 5.81 -2.59
C MET A 50 -19.19 5.05 -3.09
N LYS A 51 -19.84 4.24 -2.23
CA LYS A 51 -20.98 3.37 -2.57
C LYS A 51 -20.70 2.46 -3.77
N LEU A 52 -19.45 2.01 -3.93
CA LEU A 52 -19.05 1.15 -5.04
C LEU A 52 -19.41 -0.32 -4.76
N SER A 53 -19.92 -1.01 -5.75
CA SER A 53 -20.06 -2.46 -5.72
C SER A 53 -18.73 -3.12 -6.16
N HIS A 54 -18.26 -4.10 -5.39
CA HIS A 54 -17.08 -4.89 -5.73
C HIS A 54 -17.42 -6.37 -5.85
N HIS A 55 -16.98 -6.99 -6.94
CA HIS A 55 -17.16 -8.42 -7.18
C HIS A 55 -15.84 -9.06 -7.55
N THR A 56 -15.54 -10.20 -6.93
CA THR A 56 -14.34 -10.99 -7.22
C THR A 56 -14.72 -12.27 -7.96
N HIS A 57 -14.17 -12.45 -9.15
CA HIS A 57 -14.36 -13.62 -10.01
C HIS A 57 -13.10 -14.47 -10.01
N ARG A 58 -13.23 -15.73 -9.63
CA ARG A 58 -12.14 -16.70 -9.56
C ARG A 58 -12.34 -17.79 -10.59
N LYS A 59 -11.28 -18.11 -11.34
CA LYS A 59 -11.37 -19.14 -12.39
C LYS A 59 -10.11 -20.01 -12.41
N ASN A 60 -10.32 -21.34 -12.40
CA ASN A 60 -9.27 -22.36 -12.57
C ASN A 60 -8.10 -22.21 -11.55
N LEU A 61 -8.38 -21.89 -10.30
CA LEU A 61 -7.35 -21.77 -9.26
C LEU A 61 -7.06 -23.14 -8.66
N LYS A 62 -6.02 -23.80 -9.16
CA LYS A 62 -5.56 -25.12 -8.66
C LYS A 62 -4.40 -24.98 -7.67
N HIS A 63 -3.51 -24.02 -7.89
CA HIS A 63 -2.30 -23.83 -7.10
C HIS A 63 -2.39 -22.49 -6.38
N THR A 64 -2.90 -22.45 -5.16
CA THR A 64 -3.12 -21.21 -4.41
C THR A 64 -2.04 -20.90 -3.38
N ILE A 65 -1.26 -21.91 -2.97
CA ILE A 65 -0.09 -21.74 -2.11
C ILE A 65 1.13 -21.54 -2.98
N LEU A 66 1.59 -20.32 -3.05
CA LEU A 66 2.60 -19.85 -3.98
C LEU A 66 3.88 -19.47 -3.25
N LEU A 67 5.00 -19.49 -3.96
CA LEU A 67 6.28 -18.97 -3.52
C LEU A 67 6.60 -17.70 -4.33
N GLY A 68 6.85 -16.59 -3.67
CA GLY A 68 7.10 -15.31 -4.33
C GLY A 68 7.05 -14.14 -3.35
N SER A 69 6.77 -12.93 -3.85
CA SER A 69 6.72 -11.70 -3.07
C SER A 69 5.27 -11.22 -2.83
N PRO A 70 4.61 -11.66 -1.74
CA PRO A 70 3.26 -11.22 -1.39
C PRO A 70 3.18 -9.73 -1.13
N THR A 71 4.22 -9.12 -0.55
CA THR A 71 4.29 -7.68 -0.29
C THR A 71 4.19 -6.89 -1.60
N ARG A 72 4.91 -7.29 -2.63
CA ARG A 72 4.88 -6.59 -3.92
C ARG A 72 3.60 -6.83 -4.70
N LEU A 73 3.06 -8.05 -4.66
CA LEU A 73 1.74 -8.32 -5.23
C LEU A 73 0.65 -7.48 -4.55
N ARG A 74 0.67 -7.38 -3.21
CA ARG A 74 -0.24 -6.52 -2.45
C ARG A 74 -0.11 -5.06 -2.85
N GLN A 75 1.11 -4.54 -3.01
CA GLN A 75 1.37 -3.17 -3.44
C GLN A 75 0.81 -2.88 -4.84
N ILE A 76 1.02 -3.78 -5.81
CA ILE A 76 0.42 -3.69 -7.16
C ILE A 76 -1.10 -3.60 -7.06
N MET A 77 -1.72 -4.53 -6.31
CA MET A 77 -3.17 -4.59 -6.18
C MET A 77 -3.75 -3.33 -5.51
N LEU A 78 -3.13 -2.85 -4.42
CA LEU A 78 -3.59 -1.65 -3.71
C LEU A 78 -3.48 -0.40 -4.58
N ASN A 79 -2.40 -0.23 -5.36
CA ASN A 79 -2.27 0.89 -6.28
C ASN A 79 -3.35 0.88 -7.37
N LEU A 80 -3.65 -0.29 -7.94
CA LEU A 80 -4.71 -0.42 -8.94
C LEU A 80 -6.11 -0.22 -8.35
N PHE A 81 -6.38 -0.76 -7.15
CA PHE A 81 -7.65 -0.54 -6.45
C PHE A 81 -7.84 0.93 -6.05
N SER A 82 -6.81 1.57 -5.50
CA SER A 82 -6.86 2.98 -5.15
C SER A 82 -7.24 3.84 -6.36
N ASN A 83 -6.65 3.58 -7.53
CA ASN A 83 -7.02 4.26 -8.76
C ASN A 83 -8.45 3.93 -9.20
N ALA A 84 -8.85 2.66 -9.15
CA ALA A 84 -10.20 2.23 -9.53
C ALA A 84 -11.30 2.82 -8.64
N ILE A 85 -11.00 3.09 -7.36
CA ILE A 85 -11.91 3.75 -6.42
C ILE A 85 -11.90 5.26 -6.65
N LYS A 86 -10.71 5.87 -6.65
CA LYS A 86 -10.50 7.31 -6.73
C LYS A 86 -11.10 7.93 -7.99
N TYR A 87 -10.96 7.26 -9.12
CA TYR A 87 -11.44 7.73 -10.43
C TYR A 87 -12.77 7.09 -10.85
N ASN A 88 -13.50 6.50 -9.90
CA ASN A 88 -14.84 5.95 -10.18
C ASN A 88 -15.94 6.99 -9.97
N LYS A 89 -17.14 6.62 -10.43
CA LYS A 89 -18.38 7.35 -10.17
C LYS A 89 -18.97 6.85 -8.86
N VAL A 90 -19.58 7.73 -8.08
CA VAL A 90 -20.36 7.31 -6.90
C VAL A 90 -21.44 6.30 -7.32
N GLY A 91 -21.52 5.17 -6.64
CA GLY A 91 -22.43 4.08 -6.99
C GLY A 91 -21.99 3.23 -8.18
N GLY A 92 -20.75 3.43 -8.66
CA GLY A 92 -20.16 2.61 -9.71
C GLY A 92 -19.78 1.20 -9.25
N LYS A 93 -18.98 0.52 -10.06
CA LYS A 93 -18.56 -0.86 -9.76
C LYS A 93 -17.08 -1.10 -10.06
N ILE A 94 -16.52 -2.10 -9.37
CA ILE A 94 -15.20 -2.67 -9.61
C ILE A 94 -15.34 -4.19 -9.69
N ASP A 95 -14.91 -4.79 -10.79
CA ASP A 95 -14.85 -6.23 -10.97
C ASP A 95 -13.39 -6.69 -10.97
N THR A 96 -13.04 -7.61 -10.10
CA THR A 96 -11.71 -8.22 -10.02
C THR A 96 -11.76 -9.66 -10.50
N TYR A 97 -10.85 -10.03 -11.38
CA TYR A 97 -10.74 -11.39 -11.90
C TYR A 97 -9.35 -11.94 -11.59
N VAL A 98 -9.33 -13.17 -11.11
CA VAL A 98 -8.09 -13.94 -10.88
C VAL A 98 -8.23 -15.28 -11.57
N LYS A 99 -7.28 -15.59 -12.42
CA LYS A 99 -7.31 -16.81 -13.23
C LYS A 99 -5.91 -17.42 -13.30
N GLU A 100 -5.82 -18.70 -13.01
CA GLU A 100 -4.65 -19.51 -13.36
C GLU A 100 -4.69 -19.80 -14.85
N ILE A 101 -3.65 -19.39 -15.60
CA ILE A 101 -3.61 -19.49 -17.07
C ILE A 101 -2.75 -20.64 -17.59
N SER A 102 -1.66 -20.97 -16.88
CA SER A 102 -0.79 -22.11 -17.24
C SER A 102 0.01 -22.58 -16.04
N PHE A 103 0.46 -23.83 -16.12
CA PHE A 103 1.38 -24.46 -15.19
C PHE A 103 2.29 -25.42 -15.96
N ASP A 104 3.60 -25.32 -15.75
CA ASP A 104 4.62 -26.12 -16.45
C ASP A 104 5.25 -27.21 -15.58
N GLY A 105 4.73 -27.41 -14.37
CA GLY A 105 5.28 -28.35 -13.37
C GLY A 105 6.09 -27.68 -12.28
N ILE A 106 6.54 -26.44 -12.46
CA ILE A 106 7.35 -25.65 -11.53
C ILE A 106 6.75 -24.27 -11.34
N THR A 107 6.41 -23.60 -12.44
CA THR A 107 5.88 -22.22 -12.46
C THR A 107 4.42 -22.22 -12.86
N VAL A 108 3.63 -21.54 -12.08
CA VAL A 108 2.21 -21.25 -12.37
C VAL A 108 2.09 -19.79 -12.79
N TRP A 109 1.38 -19.54 -13.87
CA TRP A 109 1.08 -18.20 -14.33
C TRP A 109 -0.33 -17.82 -13.95
N TYR A 110 -0.45 -16.63 -13.36
CA TYR A 110 -1.73 -16.01 -13.00
C TYR A 110 -1.99 -14.78 -13.83
N GLU A 111 -3.24 -14.64 -14.29
CA GLU A 111 -3.80 -13.42 -14.84
C GLU A 111 -4.70 -12.75 -13.80
N PHE A 112 -4.40 -11.50 -13.53
CA PHE A 112 -5.21 -10.61 -12.70
C PHE A 112 -5.82 -9.54 -13.59
N LYS A 113 -7.12 -9.28 -13.42
CA LYS A 113 -7.80 -8.19 -14.11
C LYS A 113 -8.61 -7.38 -13.12
N ILE A 114 -8.44 -6.06 -13.15
CA ILE A 114 -9.24 -5.10 -12.40
C ILE A 114 -9.95 -4.23 -13.42
N LYS A 115 -11.28 -4.22 -13.38
CA LYS A 115 -12.15 -3.43 -14.25
C LYS A 115 -12.99 -2.50 -13.40
N ASP A 116 -12.92 -1.22 -13.65
CA ASP A 116 -13.77 -0.20 -13.05
C ASP A 116 -14.77 0.39 -14.08
N SER A 117 -15.79 1.06 -13.56
CA SER A 117 -16.78 1.81 -14.34
C SER A 117 -16.59 3.33 -14.21
N GLY A 118 -15.36 3.76 -13.97
CA GLY A 118 -15.00 5.13 -13.68
C GLY A 118 -15.01 6.06 -14.89
N ILE A 119 -14.29 7.17 -14.76
CA ILE A 119 -14.23 8.21 -15.80
C ILE A 119 -13.39 7.82 -17.02
N GLY A 120 -12.63 6.72 -16.92
CA GLY A 120 -11.73 6.27 -17.99
C GLY A 120 -10.59 7.24 -18.28
N MET A 121 -9.81 6.97 -19.32
CA MET A 121 -8.65 7.73 -19.77
C MET A 121 -8.67 7.88 -21.29
N SER A 122 -8.05 8.95 -21.82
CA SER A 122 -7.88 9.12 -23.27
C SER A 122 -6.89 8.08 -23.81
N GLU A 123 -7.08 7.70 -25.07
CA GLU A 123 -6.18 6.76 -25.75
C GLU A 123 -4.75 7.28 -25.81
N LYS A 124 -4.58 8.59 -26.00
CA LYS A 124 -3.27 9.25 -26.01
C LYS A 124 -2.57 9.08 -24.67
N PHE A 125 -3.24 9.42 -23.57
CA PHE A 125 -2.68 9.29 -22.22
C PHE A 125 -2.29 7.84 -21.88
N VAL A 126 -3.14 6.88 -22.20
CA VAL A 126 -2.84 5.45 -21.97
C VAL A 126 -1.59 4.99 -22.71
N LYS A 127 -1.39 5.45 -23.97
CA LYS A 127 -0.28 5.01 -24.80
C LYS A 127 1.05 5.70 -24.46
N GLU A 128 1.00 7.00 -24.14
CA GLU A 128 2.19 7.85 -24.09
C GLU A 128 2.61 8.21 -22.67
N GLU A 129 1.68 8.34 -21.72
CA GLU A 129 1.95 9.04 -20.46
C GLU A 129 1.60 8.24 -19.19
N LEU A 130 0.69 7.25 -19.25
CA LEU A 130 0.13 6.57 -18.08
C LEU A 130 1.17 6.01 -17.11
N PHE A 131 2.28 5.54 -17.63
CA PHE A 131 3.34 4.92 -16.84
C PHE A 131 4.55 5.82 -16.59
N ASP A 132 4.49 7.07 -17.03
CA ASP A 132 5.54 8.03 -16.76
C ASP A 132 5.42 8.57 -15.34
N ILE A 133 6.56 8.90 -14.75
CA ILE A 133 6.62 9.43 -13.38
C ILE A 133 6.04 10.86 -13.33
N PHE A 134 5.29 11.13 -12.24
CA PHE A 134 4.65 12.42 -11.98
C PHE A 134 3.61 12.87 -13.02
N THR A 135 3.14 11.96 -13.87
CA THR A 135 2.11 12.28 -14.86
C THR A 135 0.72 12.02 -14.32
N GLN A 136 -0.20 12.92 -14.68
CA GLN A 136 -1.63 12.79 -14.41
C GLN A 136 -2.37 13.41 -15.61
N GLU A 137 -3.37 12.69 -16.10
CA GLU A 137 -4.21 13.28 -17.14
C GLU A 137 -5.03 14.41 -16.55
N GLN A 138 -4.77 15.65 -17.04
CA GLN A 138 -5.50 16.84 -16.61
C GLN A 138 -6.83 16.91 -17.35
N THR A 139 -7.93 16.66 -16.64
CA THR A 139 -9.29 16.89 -17.11
C THR A 139 -10.08 17.57 -16.00
N ASP A 140 -11.10 18.37 -16.35
CA ASP A 140 -11.93 19.07 -15.37
C ASP A 140 -12.52 18.12 -14.30
N ALA A 141 -12.78 16.86 -14.68
CA ALA A 141 -13.28 15.83 -13.78
C ALA A 141 -12.21 15.32 -12.77
N ARG A 142 -10.91 15.56 -13.03
CA ARG A 142 -9.78 15.08 -12.22
C ARG A 142 -9.10 16.16 -11.39
N THR A 143 -9.43 17.43 -11.60
CA THR A 143 -8.83 18.56 -10.87
C THR A 143 -9.00 18.48 -9.35
N HIS A 144 -9.98 17.72 -8.86
CA HIS A 144 -10.24 17.53 -7.43
C HIS A 144 -9.43 16.38 -6.78
N TYR A 145 -8.72 15.57 -7.57
CA TYR A 145 -8.02 14.39 -7.07
C TYR A 145 -6.50 14.58 -7.12
N LYS A 146 -5.91 15.08 -6.03
CA LYS A 146 -4.45 15.12 -5.87
C LYS A 146 -3.87 13.70 -5.72
N GLY A 147 -2.85 13.37 -6.49
CA GLY A 147 -2.08 12.13 -6.40
C GLY A 147 -0.62 12.40 -6.73
N SER A 148 0.29 11.49 -6.37
CA SER A 148 1.72 11.62 -6.63
C SER A 148 2.11 11.48 -8.11
N GLY A 149 1.28 10.77 -8.89
CA GLY A 149 1.66 10.36 -10.25
C GLY A 149 2.73 9.26 -10.29
N LEU A 150 3.07 8.65 -9.14
CA LEU A 150 4.08 7.59 -9.05
C LEU A 150 3.47 6.18 -9.09
N GLY A 151 2.23 6.01 -8.64
CA GLY A 151 1.63 4.69 -8.43
C GLY A 151 1.63 3.79 -9.68
N MET A 152 1.36 4.34 -10.87
CA MET A 152 1.33 3.55 -12.11
C MET A 152 2.72 3.20 -12.64
N SER A 153 3.70 4.09 -12.49
CA SER A 153 5.10 3.79 -12.81
C SER A 153 5.66 2.68 -11.92
N ILE A 154 5.35 2.73 -10.61
CA ILE A 154 5.71 1.69 -9.64
C ILE A 154 5.07 0.35 -10.02
N VAL A 155 3.76 0.33 -10.32
CA VAL A 155 3.06 -0.88 -10.78
C VAL A 155 3.76 -1.52 -11.97
N LYS A 156 4.07 -0.74 -13.01
CA LYS A 156 4.76 -1.25 -14.20
C LYS A 156 6.14 -1.83 -13.88
N GLN A 157 6.90 -1.15 -13.04
CA GLN A 157 8.24 -1.59 -12.67
C GLN A 157 8.22 -2.82 -11.76
N LEU A 158 7.30 -2.91 -10.80
CA LEU A 158 7.13 -4.10 -9.96
C LEU A 158 6.73 -5.32 -10.79
N ILE A 159 5.75 -5.17 -11.68
CA ILE A 159 5.35 -6.26 -12.58
C ILE A 159 6.52 -6.71 -13.44
N LYS A 160 7.30 -5.78 -13.98
CA LYS A 160 8.51 -6.10 -14.76
C LYS A 160 9.57 -6.82 -13.90
N ALA A 161 9.83 -6.34 -12.68
CA ALA A 161 10.77 -6.97 -11.75
C ALA A 161 10.32 -8.39 -11.36
N MET A 162 9.00 -8.62 -11.25
CA MET A 162 8.40 -9.93 -11.01
C MET A 162 8.25 -10.76 -12.30
N HIS A 163 8.90 -10.39 -13.40
CA HIS A 163 8.88 -11.09 -14.70
C HIS A 163 7.49 -11.21 -15.34
N GLY A 164 6.59 -10.27 -15.04
CA GLY A 164 5.25 -10.23 -15.57
C GLY A 164 5.05 -9.24 -16.71
N THR A 165 3.79 -9.14 -17.13
CA THR A 165 3.33 -8.20 -18.16
C THR A 165 2.09 -7.45 -17.69
N ILE A 166 1.86 -6.23 -18.19
CA ILE A 166 0.67 -5.44 -17.94
C ILE A 166 0.12 -4.83 -19.23
N GLU A 167 -1.18 -4.89 -19.38
CA GLU A 167 -1.96 -4.25 -20.45
C GLU A 167 -3.07 -3.39 -19.86
N VAL A 168 -3.40 -2.30 -20.55
CA VAL A 168 -4.43 -1.36 -20.13
C VAL A 168 -5.37 -1.07 -21.29
N LYS A 169 -6.69 -1.13 -21.01
CA LYS A 169 -7.74 -0.69 -21.92
C LYS A 169 -8.61 0.30 -21.18
N SER A 170 -8.78 1.48 -21.75
CA SER A 170 -9.59 2.54 -21.16
C SER A 170 -10.30 3.34 -22.24
N THR A 171 -11.51 3.79 -21.92
CA THR A 171 -12.31 4.68 -22.76
C THR A 171 -12.88 5.77 -21.86
N LEU A 172 -12.76 7.03 -22.26
CA LEU A 172 -13.34 8.16 -21.54
C LEU A 172 -14.85 7.94 -21.32
N GLY A 173 -15.30 8.09 -20.07
CA GLY A 173 -16.69 7.93 -19.66
C GLY A 173 -17.15 6.48 -19.40
N GLU A 174 -16.40 5.46 -19.82
CA GLU A 174 -16.77 4.04 -19.69
C GLU A 174 -16.00 3.30 -18.58
N GLY A 175 -14.78 3.77 -18.22
CA GLY A 175 -13.94 3.18 -17.20
C GLY A 175 -12.65 2.61 -17.73
N THR A 176 -11.94 1.87 -16.87
CA THR A 176 -10.62 1.31 -17.15
C THR A 176 -10.55 -0.17 -16.83
N THR A 177 -9.77 -0.90 -17.60
CA THR A 177 -9.45 -2.31 -17.37
C THR A 177 -7.93 -2.46 -17.39
N PHE A 178 -7.38 -2.86 -16.26
CA PHE A 178 -5.98 -3.31 -16.12
C PHE A 178 -5.95 -4.82 -16.15
N VAL A 179 -5.06 -5.39 -16.95
CA VAL A 179 -4.78 -6.83 -17.02
C VAL A 179 -3.30 -7.03 -16.82
N PHE A 180 -2.91 -7.81 -15.83
CA PHE A 180 -1.49 -8.15 -15.66
C PHE A 180 -1.31 -9.65 -15.39
N GLN A 181 -0.16 -10.16 -15.78
CA GLN A 181 0.18 -11.56 -15.63
C GLN A 181 1.49 -11.68 -14.85
N LEU A 182 1.52 -12.61 -13.90
CA LEU A 182 2.69 -12.88 -13.06
C LEU A 182 2.97 -14.38 -12.96
N PRO A 183 4.24 -14.78 -13.02
CA PRO A 183 4.66 -16.14 -12.72
C PRO A 183 4.94 -16.28 -11.22
N PHE A 184 4.60 -17.44 -10.65
CA PHE A 184 4.96 -17.83 -9.30
C PHE A 184 5.43 -19.27 -9.30
N LYS A 185 6.35 -19.61 -8.40
CA LYS A 185 6.66 -21.02 -8.11
C LYS A 185 5.57 -21.59 -7.20
N ILE A 186 5.40 -22.90 -7.21
CA ILE A 186 4.53 -23.58 -6.24
C ILE A 186 5.34 -23.84 -4.97
N SER A 187 4.73 -23.61 -3.79
CA SER A 187 5.32 -24.06 -2.54
C SER A 187 5.16 -25.56 -2.40
N GLU A 188 6.24 -26.30 -2.11
CA GLU A 188 6.19 -27.77 -1.88
C GLU A 188 5.29 -28.21 -0.76
N GLN A 189 4.80 -27.29 0.08
CA GLN A 189 3.82 -27.55 1.13
C GLN A 189 2.38 -27.77 0.62
N SER A 190 2.13 -27.73 -0.70
CA SER A 190 0.80 -27.90 -1.32
C SER A 190 0.24 -29.32 -1.29
N GLY A 191 0.91 -30.25 -0.69
CA GLY A 191 0.63 -31.70 -0.78
C GLY A 191 -0.18 -32.32 0.35
N THR A 192 -0.83 -31.61 1.24
CA THR A 192 -1.80 -32.24 2.20
C THR A 192 -2.46 -31.18 3.08
N LYS A 193 -3.77 -30.97 2.93
CA LYS A 193 -4.71 -30.25 3.84
C LYS A 193 -5.48 -29.06 3.24
N ILE A 194 -6.15 -29.23 2.12
CA ILE A 194 -7.06 -28.16 1.64
C ILE A 194 -8.55 -28.58 1.64
N GLU A 195 -8.91 -29.84 1.71
CA GLU A 195 -10.33 -30.24 1.65
C GLU A 195 -11.14 -30.05 2.93
N GLU A 196 -10.51 -29.96 4.12
CA GLU A 196 -11.26 -29.90 5.39
C GLU A 196 -11.47 -28.49 5.98
N LYS A 197 -10.78 -27.45 5.52
CA LYS A 197 -10.83 -26.13 6.18
C LYS A 197 -11.86 -25.15 5.60
N TYR A 198 -12.35 -25.40 4.40
CA TYR A 198 -13.27 -24.46 3.71
C TYR A 198 -14.76 -24.84 3.76
N SER A 199 -15.11 -26.07 4.17
CA SER A 199 -16.52 -26.47 4.38
C SER A 199 -17.13 -25.97 5.69
N PHE A 200 -16.30 -25.56 6.67
CA PHE A 200 -16.78 -25.24 8.03
C PHE A 200 -17.13 -23.75 8.25
N ASN A 201 -16.71 -22.83 7.41
CA ASN A 201 -16.91 -21.39 7.66
C ASN A 201 -18.03 -20.73 6.84
N ALA A 202 -18.61 -21.41 5.88
CA ALA A 202 -19.72 -20.84 5.09
C ALA A 202 -21.07 -20.86 5.85
N GLU A 203 -21.26 -21.76 6.81
CA GLU A 203 -22.51 -21.83 7.59
C GLU A 203 -22.53 -20.98 8.86
N LYS A 204 -21.36 -20.51 9.34
CA LYS A 204 -21.28 -19.67 10.56
C LYS A 204 -21.33 -18.17 10.31
N ALA A 205 -21.19 -17.70 9.07
CA ALA A 205 -21.25 -16.27 8.72
C ALA A 205 -22.69 -15.74 8.56
N ALA A 206 -23.70 -16.61 8.54
CA ALA A 206 -25.10 -16.22 8.34
C ALA A 206 -25.92 -16.05 9.62
N GLY A 207 -25.37 -16.23 10.79
CA GLY A 207 -26.13 -16.14 12.02
C GLY A 207 -25.31 -15.77 13.23
N LYS A 208 -25.11 -14.51 13.46
CA LYS A 208 -25.10 -13.87 14.79
C LYS A 208 -24.80 -12.39 14.68
N MET A 209 -25.86 -11.63 14.62
CA MET A 209 -25.91 -10.26 15.08
C MET A 209 -26.30 -10.29 16.55
N TYR A 210 -25.65 -9.42 17.35
CA TYR A 210 -25.96 -9.05 18.75
C TYR A 210 -25.51 -9.93 19.92
N THR A 211 -24.78 -9.26 20.75
CA THR A 211 -24.69 -9.12 22.20
C THR A 211 -23.41 -9.62 22.85
N ASP A 212 -22.83 -8.69 23.45
CA ASP A 212 -22.45 -8.48 24.86
C ASP A 212 -20.97 -8.59 25.26
N THR A 213 -20.64 -7.56 25.95
CA THR A 213 -19.45 -7.18 26.68
C THR A 213 -19.09 -8.22 27.79
N GLN A 214 -17.86 -8.42 28.03
CA GLN A 214 -17.13 -8.56 29.30
C GLN A 214 -16.14 -9.73 29.38
N GLU A 215 -14.93 -9.32 29.74
CA GLU A 215 -13.95 -9.94 30.63
C GLU A 215 -13.54 -11.42 30.42
N ARG A 216 -12.25 -11.60 30.13
CA ARG A 216 -11.35 -12.41 30.97
C ARG A 216 -9.90 -12.28 30.52
N GLU A 217 -9.12 -11.74 31.44
CA GLU A 217 -7.68 -11.95 31.53
C GLU A 217 -7.35 -13.43 31.75
N SER A 218 -6.25 -13.85 31.24
CA SER A 218 -5.14 -14.54 31.89
C SER A 218 -4.50 -15.63 31.05
N SER A 219 -3.19 -15.51 30.98
CA SER A 219 -2.16 -16.54 30.91
C SER A 219 -2.14 -17.51 29.72
N VAL A 220 -1.07 -17.45 28.94
CA VAL A 220 -0.13 -18.54 28.75
C VAL A 220 1.20 -18.03 28.19
N SER A 221 2.22 -18.47 28.83
CA SER A 221 3.65 -18.35 28.66
C SER A 221 4.19 -18.64 27.26
N SER A 222 5.16 -17.81 26.90
CA SER A 222 6.44 -18.03 26.20
C SER A 222 6.68 -19.36 25.49
N ASN A 223 6.98 -19.27 24.19
CA ASN A 223 8.27 -19.76 23.65
C ASN A 223 8.54 -19.09 22.31
N GLY A 224 9.76 -18.62 22.17
CA GLY A 224 10.27 -17.69 21.19
C GLY A 224 10.38 -18.24 19.78
N GLU A 225 10.17 -17.32 18.89
CA GLU A 225 10.96 -17.11 17.68
C GLU A 225 11.00 -15.60 17.47
N GLU A 226 12.17 -15.02 17.65
CA GLU A 226 12.47 -13.62 17.38
C GLU A 226 12.32 -13.36 15.88
N SER A 227 11.12 -12.95 15.47
CA SER A 227 10.99 -12.15 14.26
C SER A 227 11.73 -10.84 14.55
N ALA A 228 12.65 -10.45 13.68
CA ALA A 228 13.33 -9.17 13.73
C ALA A 228 12.25 -8.06 13.63
N GLN A 229 11.66 -7.70 14.75
CA GLN A 229 10.83 -6.51 14.90
C GLN A 229 11.77 -5.33 14.66
N ASN A 230 11.41 -4.48 13.70
CA ASN A 230 12.05 -3.17 13.52
C ASN A 230 11.89 -2.40 14.83
N ASN A 231 12.92 -2.48 15.66
CA ASN A 231 12.95 -1.90 17.00
C ASN A 231 13.61 -0.53 16.90
N LEU A 232 12.88 0.52 17.25
CA LEU A 232 13.34 1.90 17.28
C LEU A 232 13.79 2.32 18.68
N ASN A 233 14.06 1.37 19.59
CA ASN A 233 14.48 1.66 20.95
C ASN A 233 15.76 2.53 20.97
N GLY A 234 15.66 3.67 21.65
CA GLY A 234 16.76 4.61 21.79
C GLY A 234 16.92 5.58 20.60
N ILE A 235 16.04 5.55 19.62
CA ILE A 235 16.00 6.52 18.52
C ILE A 235 15.17 7.73 18.94
N ASN A 236 15.77 8.92 18.88
CA ASN A 236 15.12 10.20 19.14
C ASN A 236 14.63 10.81 17.83
N ILE A 237 13.33 11.04 17.73
CA ILE A 237 12.69 11.53 16.50
C ILE A 237 12.05 12.90 16.78
N LEU A 238 12.41 13.90 15.99
CA LEU A 238 11.64 15.14 15.90
C LEU A 238 10.55 14.93 14.84
N LEU A 239 9.29 14.82 15.28
CA LEU A 239 8.13 14.64 14.43
C LEU A 239 7.45 15.98 14.18
N VAL A 240 7.32 16.38 12.90
CA VAL A 240 6.82 17.69 12.47
C VAL A 240 5.60 17.50 11.58
N GLU A 241 4.44 17.88 12.08
CA GLU A 241 3.15 17.67 11.41
C GLU A 241 2.16 18.74 11.91
N ASP A 242 1.38 19.38 11.03
CA ASP A 242 0.44 20.45 11.37
C ASP A 242 -0.98 19.94 11.70
N ASN A 243 -1.25 18.67 11.46
CA ASN A 243 -2.54 18.05 11.71
C ASN A 243 -2.51 17.19 12.97
N ASP A 244 -3.37 17.51 13.96
CA ASP A 244 -3.44 16.81 15.24
C ASP A 244 -3.61 15.30 15.12
N LEU A 245 -4.53 14.85 14.24
CA LEU A 245 -4.81 13.42 14.06
C LEU A 245 -3.60 12.69 13.44
N ASN A 246 -2.93 13.31 12.47
CA ASN A 246 -1.74 12.72 11.85
C ASN A 246 -0.58 12.64 12.85
N MET A 247 -0.42 13.68 13.66
CA MET A 247 0.57 13.73 14.75
C MET A 247 0.35 12.58 15.72
N GLU A 248 -0.88 12.37 16.20
CA GLU A 248 -1.23 11.28 17.14
C GLU A 248 -0.99 9.89 16.52
N ILE A 249 -1.38 9.70 15.27
CA ILE A 249 -1.20 8.42 14.56
C ILE A 249 0.30 8.11 14.40
N ALA A 250 1.09 9.08 13.93
CA ALA A 250 2.53 8.89 13.73
C ALA A 250 3.25 8.63 15.07
N GLU A 251 2.91 9.41 16.11
CA GLU A 251 3.42 9.21 17.47
C GLU A 251 3.11 7.79 17.97
N PHE A 252 1.88 7.34 17.85
CA PHE A 252 1.46 6.00 18.29
C PHE A 252 2.32 4.90 17.62
N TYR A 253 2.45 4.93 16.30
CA TYR A 253 3.20 3.90 15.57
C TYR A 253 4.70 3.91 15.86
N LEU A 254 5.29 5.08 16.06
CA LEU A 254 6.73 5.20 16.34
C LEU A 254 7.04 4.86 17.81
N SER A 255 6.19 5.31 18.74
CA SER A 255 6.33 5.01 20.18
C SER A 255 6.10 3.52 20.48
N ASP A 256 5.13 2.88 19.80
CA ASP A 256 4.88 1.43 19.89
C ASP A 256 6.11 0.60 19.51
N ARG A 257 7.00 1.16 18.67
CA ARG A 257 8.29 0.57 18.30
C ARG A 257 9.46 1.01 19.16
N GLY A 258 9.21 1.78 20.20
CA GLY A 258 10.18 2.19 21.20
C GLY A 258 10.94 3.48 20.86
N ALA A 259 10.54 4.26 19.86
CA ALA A 259 11.13 5.57 19.57
C ALA A 259 10.73 6.61 20.63
N MET A 260 11.65 7.52 20.95
CA MET A 260 11.36 8.73 21.73
C MET A 260 11.02 9.87 20.77
N ILE A 261 9.85 10.51 20.98
CA ILE A 261 9.30 11.48 20.04
C ILE A 261 9.19 12.85 20.68
N GLU A 262 9.75 13.84 20.00
CA GLU A 262 9.46 15.24 20.25
C GLU A 262 8.65 15.80 19.08
N LYS A 263 7.58 16.55 19.38
CA LYS A 263 6.61 17.04 18.38
C LYS A 263 6.88 18.50 18.05
N ALA A 264 6.65 18.88 16.78
CA ALA A 264 6.58 20.26 16.33
C ALA A 264 5.39 20.42 15.35
N TRP A 265 4.65 21.50 15.44
CA TRP A 265 3.40 21.71 14.71
C TRP A 265 3.54 22.52 13.41
N ASN A 266 4.76 22.97 13.11
CA ASN A 266 5.11 23.66 11.86
C ASN A 266 6.63 23.70 11.71
N GLY A 267 7.09 24.10 10.53
CA GLY A 267 8.51 24.16 10.23
C GLY A 267 9.31 25.17 11.06
N GLN A 268 8.69 26.27 11.51
CA GLN A 268 9.37 27.24 12.37
C GLN A 268 9.64 26.66 13.75
N GLU A 269 8.65 26.01 14.35
CA GLU A 269 8.79 25.32 15.65
C GLU A 269 9.84 24.22 15.59
N ALA A 270 9.86 23.44 14.49
CA ALA A 270 10.88 22.42 14.27
C ALA A 270 12.28 23.01 14.20
N LEU A 271 12.47 24.12 13.48
CA LEU A 271 13.75 24.82 13.37
C LEU A 271 14.21 25.33 14.73
N ASP A 272 13.30 25.96 15.51
CA ASP A 272 13.60 26.50 16.82
C ASP A 272 14.02 25.39 17.81
N LYS A 273 13.30 24.26 17.83
CA LYS A 273 13.64 23.09 18.63
C LYS A 273 14.99 22.50 18.22
N PHE A 274 15.21 22.31 16.92
CA PHE A 274 16.48 21.78 16.42
C PHE A 274 17.67 22.67 16.79
N THR A 275 17.56 23.98 16.58
CA THR A 275 18.66 24.92 16.83
C THR A 275 18.94 25.17 18.30
N SER A 276 17.94 24.97 19.19
CA SER A 276 18.07 25.09 20.64
C SER A 276 18.47 23.79 21.33
N SER A 277 18.43 22.66 20.63
CA SER A 277 18.81 21.35 21.21
C SER A 277 20.32 21.19 21.31
N ALA A 278 20.76 20.24 22.13
CA ALA A 278 22.19 19.85 22.17
C ALA A 278 22.54 19.10 20.84
N PRO A 279 23.82 19.10 20.45
CA PRO A 279 24.28 18.31 19.31
C PRO A 279 23.87 16.84 19.42
N ASN A 280 23.40 16.26 18.29
CA ASN A 280 22.96 14.87 18.23
C ASN A 280 21.76 14.53 19.15
N THR A 281 20.91 15.50 19.48
CA THR A 281 19.67 15.25 20.23
C THR A 281 18.68 14.42 19.43
N TYR A 282 18.58 14.65 18.13
CA TYR A 282 17.68 13.92 17.24
C TYR A 282 18.46 13.06 16.25
N ASP A 283 18.09 11.79 16.17
CA ASP A 283 18.63 10.86 15.17
C ASP A 283 17.93 11.01 13.83
N ILE A 284 16.65 11.37 13.86
CA ILE A 284 15.79 11.50 12.68
C ILE A 284 14.84 12.69 12.84
N ILE A 285 14.62 13.44 11.76
CA ILE A 285 13.54 14.42 11.66
C ILE A 285 12.54 13.90 10.62
N LEU A 286 11.32 13.61 11.05
CA LEU A 286 10.19 13.27 10.19
C LEU A 286 9.32 14.51 10.05
N MET A 287 9.16 15.02 8.81
CA MET A 287 8.55 16.33 8.61
C MET A 287 7.61 16.33 7.40
N ASP A 288 6.38 16.82 7.59
CA ASP A 288 5.49 17.11 6.48
C ASP A 288 6.07 18.25 5.60
N ILE A 289 5.83 18.14 4.30
CA ILE A 289 6.24 19.16 3.33
C ILE A 289 5.29 20.34 3.34
N MET A 290 3.99 20.08 3.51
CA MET A 290 2.93 21.08 3.32
C MET A 290 2.38 21.57 4.66
N MET A 291 3.09 22.45 5.33
CA MET A 291 2.70 23.01 6.63
C MET A 291 2.53 24.53 6.57
N PRO A 292 1.67 25.11 7.43
CA PRO A 292 1.55 26.56 7.59
C PRO A 292 2.81 27.16 8.23
N VAL A 293 2.96 28.48 8.14
CA VAL A 293 4.07 29.28 8.70
C VAL A 293 5.39 29.08 7.97
N MET A 294 5.91 27.84 7.92
CA MET A 294 7.11 27.46 7.20
C MET A 294 6.93 26.02 6.68
N ASP A 295 7.08 25.82 5.39
CA ASP A 295 6.98 24.51 4.76
C ASP A 295 8.19 23.62 5.08
N GLY A 296 8.02 22.30 4.87
CA GLY A 296 9.06 21.34 5.20
C GLY A 296 10.32 21.48 4.35
N LEU A 297 10.22 21.92 3.10
CA LEU A 297 11.38 22.12 2.22
C LEU A 297 12.22 23.30 2.67
N GLU A 298 11.58 24.41 3.03
CA GLU A 298 12.24 25.59 3.57
C GLU A 298 12.89 25.27 4.92
N THR A 299 12.16 24.55 5.80
CA THR A 299 12.67 24.10 7.10
C THR A 299 13.91 23.23 6.92
N CYS A 300 13.84 22.24 6.04
CA CYS A 300 14.98 21.35 5.77
C CYS A 300 16.22 22.12 5.26
N ARG A 301 16.02 23.10 4.39
CA ARG A 301 17.14 23.97 3.91
C ARG A 301 17.75 24.75 5.06
N LYS A 302 16.93 25.35 5.93
CA LYS A 302 17.40 26.13 7.10
C LYS A 302 18.14 25.25 8.10
N ILE A 303 17.62 24.05 8.40
CA ILE A 303 18.31 23.09 9.26
C ILE A 303 19.68 22.71 8.70
N ARG A 304 19.76 22.36 7.42
CA ARG A 304 21.03 21.98 6.77
C ARG A 304 22.03 23.11 6.62
N THR A 305 21.58 24.35 6.60
CA THR A 305 22.44 25.54 6.52
C THR A 305 22.71 26.15 7.89
N SER A 306 22.05 25.68 8.95
CA SER A 306 22.34 26.10 10.30
C SER A 306 23.73 25.59 10.69
N ASN A 307 24.51 26.41 11.39
CA ASN A 307 25.83 26.00 11.96
C ASN A 307 25.65 25.15 13.23
N HIS A 308 24.52 24.47 13.37
CA HIS A 308 24.26 23.57 14.47
C HIS A 308 25.05 22.27 14.21
N PRO A 309 25.99 21.88 15.12
CA PRO A 309 26.84 20.69 14.94
C PRO A 309 26.07 19.38 14.99
#